data_8375fa642802fc1bcdc56d9b51007847
#
_entry.id   8375fa642802fc1bcdc56d9b51007847
#
_cell.length_a   1.000
_cell.length_b   1.000
_cell.length_c   1.000
_cell.angle_alpha   90.00
_cell.angle_beta   90.00
_cell.angle_gamma   90.00
#
_symmetry.space_group_name_H-M   'P 1'
#
loop_
_entity.id
_entity.type
_entity.pdbx_description
1 polymer ?
#
loop_
_entity_poly.entity_id
_entity_poly.type
_entity_poly.pdbx_seq_one_letter_code
_entity_poly.pdbx_strand_id
1 'polypeptide(L)'
;MANKIKIGVLGLQGAVREHIRAIEESGADGVIIKRKEQLSEVDGLILPGGESTTMRRLIDKYDFMDSLKEFASLGKPMFGTCAGLILLANQIEGYEAPHIGVMDVKVARNSFGRQVDSFEANLNISGVAEDFTAVFIRAPHILEAGKNVEVLAECEGRIVAAREGQFLGCSFHPELTEDNRLTNYFINMVKETKES
;
A
#
# COMPACT_ATOMS: atom_id res chain seq x y z
N MET A 1 13.71 -3.78 -26.93
CA MET A 1 13.16 -4.53 -25.79
C MET A 1 12.45 -3.56 -24.84
N ALA A 2 11.23 -3.90 -24.48
CA ALA A 2 10.56 -3.13 -23.45
C ALA A 2 11.31 -3.29 -22.13
N ASN A 3 11.60 -2.19 -21.45
CA ASN A 3 12.22 -2.24 -20.14
C ASN A 3 11.25 -2.87 -19.15
N LYS A 4 11.75 -3.80 -18.35
CA LYS A 4 10.98 -4.46 -17.31
C LYS A 4 10.54 -3.43 -16.26
N ILE A 5 9.30 -3.56 -15.78
CA ILE A 5 8.78 -2.69 -14.71
C ILE A 5 9.57 -2.92 -13.44
N LYS A 6 10.00 -1.85 -12.80
CA LYS A 6 10.71 -1.89 -11.52
C LYS A 6 9.81 -1.35 -10.41
N ILE A 7 9.54 -2.19 -9.42
CA ILE A 7 8.74 -1.82 -8.25
C ILE A 7 9.64 -1.77 -7.03
N GLY A 8 9.70 -0.61 -6.40
CA GLY A 8 10.41 -0.45 -5.13
C GLY A 8 9.54 -0.90 -3.96
N VAL A 9 10.17 -1.44 -2.94
CA VAL A 9 9.52 -1.71 -1.64
C VAL A 9 10.29 -0.92 -0.60
N LEU A 10 9.59 -0.04 0.14
CA LEU A 10 10.24 0.78 1.16
C LEU A 10 10.78 -0.13 2.26
N GLY A 11 12.10 -0.25 2.34
CA GLY A 11 12.81 -1.25 3.14
C GLY A 11 13.29 -0.73 4.49
N LEU A 12 12.55 0.18 5.13
CA LEU A 12 12.91 0.73 6.43
C LEU A 12 12.45 -0.16 7.57
N GLN A 13 11.30 -0.82 7.42
CA GLN A 13 10.71 -1.70 8.42
C GLN A 13 9.59 -2.50 7.76
N GLY A 14 9.31 -3.71 8.25
CA GLY A 14 8.13 -4.48 7.84
C GLY A 14 8.41 -5.64 6.87
N ALA A 15 7.36 -6.09 6.19
CA ALA A 15 7.34 -7.30 5.39
C ALA A 15 7.90 -7.09 3.97
N VAL A 16 9.20 -6.79 3.88
CA VAL A 16 9.85 -6.39 2.62
C VAL A 16 10.04 -7.58 1.67
N ARG A 17 10.58 -8.69 2.18
CA ARG A 17 10.91 -9.87 1.36
C ARG A 17 9.68 -10.49 0.71
N GLU A 18 8.57 -10.53 1.44
CA GLU A 18 7.32 -11.11 0.97
C GLU A 18 6.76 -10.31 -0.20
N HIS A 19 6.87 -8.98 -0.15
CA HIS A 19 6.49 -8.12 -1.27
C HIS A 19 7.42 -8.30 -2.47
N ILE A 20 8.73 -8.39 -2.25
CA ILE A 20 9.69 -8.62 -3.34
C ILE A 20 9.36 -9.93 -4.05
N ARG A 21 9.07 -11.00 -3.29
CA ARG A 21 8.68 -12.29 -3.86
C ARG A 21 7.43 -12.16 -4.76
N ALA A 22 6.39 -11.50 -4.24
CA ALA A 22 5.15 -11.31 -5.00
C ALA A 22 5.37 -10.52 -6.29
N ILE A 23 6.21 -9.49 -6.24
CA ILE A 23 6.58 -8.67 -7.41
C ILE A 23 7.27 -9.53 -8.46
N GLU A 24 8.29 -10.30 -8.05
CA GLU A 24 9.07 -11.11 -8.97
C GLU A 24 8.26 -12.27 -9.55
N GLU A 25 7.42 -12.93 -8.76
CA GLU A 25 6.49 -13.94 -9.24
C GLU A 25 5.48 -13.37 -10.25
N SER A 26 5.21 -12.08 -10.15
CA SER A 26 4.29 -11.38 -11.06
C SER A 26 4.98 -10.83 -12.32
N GLY A 27 6.27 -11.08 -12.48
CA GLY A 27 7.00 -10.74 -13.70
C GLY A 27 7.63 -9.35 -13.73
N ALA A 28 7.67 -8.63 -12.61
CA ALA A 28 8.36 -7.34 -12.49
C ALA A 28 9.63 -7.49 -11.66
N ASP A 29 10.50 -6.49 -11.70
CA ASP A 29 11.71 -6.45 -10.87
C ASP A 29 11.40 -5.78 -9.53
N GLY A 30 11.74 -6.44 -8.43
CA GLY A 30 11.61 -5.88 -7.08
C GLY A 30 12.92 -5.24 -6.63
N VAL A 31 12.82 -4.03 -6.09
CA VAL A 31 13.98 -3.27 -5.60
C VAL A 31 13.72 -2.86 -4.15
N ILE A 32 14.61 -3.24 -3.25
CA ILE A 32 14.51 -2.80 -1.84
C ILE A 32 15.01 -1.37 -1.75
N ILE A 33 14.15 -0.45 -1.32
CA ILE A 33 14.48 0.96 -1.17
C ILE A 33 14.97 1.22 0.25
N LYS A 34 16.25 1.48 0.39
CA LYS A 34 16.89 1.81 1.68
C LYS A 34 17.40 3.24 1.72
N ARG A 35 17.53 3.88 0.57
CA ARG A 35 17.99 5.27 0.43
C ARG A 35 17.04 6.02 -0.49
N LYS A 36 16.81 7.28 -0.18
CA LYS A 36 15.86 8.12 -0.96
C LYS A 36 16.26 8.26 -2.42
N GLU A 37 17.55 8.21 -2.73
CA GLU A 37 18.06 8.33 -4.11
C GLU A 37 17.58 7.16 -4.99
N GLN A 38 17.30 6.00 -4.40
CA GLN A 38 16.82 4.83 -5.13
C GLN A 38 15.39 5.01 -5.67
N LEU A 39 14.63 5.98 -5.13
CA LEU A 39 13.27 6.23 -5.60
C LEU A 39 13.22 6.63 -7.07
N SER A 40 14.26 7.30 -7.58
CA SER A 40 14.33 7.68 -9.00
C SER A 40 14.52 6.48 -9.93
N GLU A 41 14.91 5.32 -9.40
CA GLU A 41 15.20 4.12 -10.17
C GLU A 41 13.97 3.24 -10.39
N VAL A 42 12.87 3.51 -9.70
CA VAL A 42 11.68 2.65 -9.74
C VAL A 42 10.47 3.35 -10.35
N ASP A 43 9.56 2.54 -10.89
CA ASP A 43 8.37 3.01 -11.60
C ASP A 43 7.13 3.07 -10.70
N GLY A 44 7.16 2.32 -9.62
CA GLY A 44 6.12 2.30 -8.59
C GLY A 44 6.71 1.93 -7.24
N LEU A 45 5.98 2.18 -6.17
CA LEU A 45 6.47 1.97 -4.82
C LEU A 45 5.41 1.29 -3.94
N ILE A 46 5.83 0.24 -3.24
CA ILE A 46 5.02 -0.40 -2.20
C ILE A 46 5.50 0.07 -0.83
N LEU A 47 4.54 0.51 -0.01
CA LEU A 47 4.75 0.81 1.41
C LEU A 47 4.25 -0.39 2.19
N PRO A 48 5.16 -1.21 2.77
CA PRO A 48 4.79 -2.48 3.36
C PRO A 48 4.07 -2.34 4.71
N GLY A 49 3.49 -3.43 5.17
CA GLY A 49 3.00 -3.55 6.54
C GLY A 49 4.15 -3.54 7.55
N GLY A 50 3.81 -3.13 8.74
CA GLY A 50 4.76 -2.99 9.84
C GLY A 50 4.09 -2.17 10.93
N GLU A 51 4.85 -1.33 11.65
CA GLU A 51 4.30 -0.43 12.64
C GLU A 51 4.42 1.01 12.11
N SER A 52 3.28 1.69 11.91
CA SER A 52 3.23 2.97 11.19
C SER A 52 4.01 4.10 11.88
N THR A 53 4.02 4.16 13.20
CA THR A 53 4.75 5.20 13.92
C THR A 53 6.26 4.98 13.85
N THR A 54 6.71 3.73 13.90
CA THR A 54 8.11 3.38 13.69
C THR A 54 8.54 3.71 12.26
N MET A 55 7.71 3.36 11.28
CA MET A 55 7.99 3.68 9.87
C MET A 55 8.08 5.19 9.67
N ARG A 56 7.17 5.98 10.26
CA ARG A 56 7.23 7.44 10.19
C ARG A 56 8.53 7.98 10.79
N ARG A 57 8.94 7.45 11.93
CA ARG A 57 10.19 7.86 12.58
C ARG A 57 11.39 7.60 11.68
N LEU A 58 11.42 6.44 11.00
CA LEU A 58 12.50 6.08 10.08
C LEU A 58 12.47 6.93 8.80
N ILE A 59 11.27 7.24 8.30
CA ILE A 59 11.10 8.16 7.17
C ILE A 59 11.73 9.52 7.49
N ASP A 60 11.45 10.04 8.67
CA ASP A 60 12.01 11.33 9.11
C ASP A 60 13.51 11.22 9.37
N LYS A 61 13.96 10.15 10.03
CA LYS A 61 15.38 9.95 10.37
C LYS A 61 16.26 9.90 9.12
N TYR A 62 15.81 9.23 8.06
CA TYR A 62 16.58 9.06 6.84
C TYR A 62 16.19 10.05 5.75
N ASP A 63 15.43 11.09 6.10
CA ASP A 63 15.07 12.20 5.21
C ASP A 63 14.32 11.75 3.95
N PHE A 64 13.38 10.84 4.10
CA PHE A 64 12.57 10.33 2.98
C PHE A 64 11.33 11.17 2.65
N MET A 65 10.84 11.99 3.59
CA MET A 65 9.49 12.57 3.46
C MET A 65 9.31 13.38 2.17
N ASP A 66 10.22 14.31 1.90
CA ASP A 66 10.12 15.16 0.70
C ASP A 66 10.25 14.32 -0.57
N SER A 67 11.14 13.33 -0.57
CA SER A 67 11.34 12.44 -1.72
C SER A 67 10.11 11.57 -1.99
N LEU A 68 9.41 11.10 -0.94
CA LEU A 68 8.17 10.35 -1.10
C LEU A 68 7.04 11.23 -1.66
N LYS A 69 6.93 12.46 -1.19
CA LYS A 69 5.96 13.42 -1.72
C LYS A 69 6.27 13.79 -3.16
N GLU A 70 7.54 13.96 -3.50
CA GLU A 70 7.96 14.20 -4.87
C GLU A 70 7.61 13.02 -5.78
N PHE A 71 7.87 11.79 -5.32
CA PHE A 71 7.51 10.56 -6.03
C PHE A 71 6.02 10.57 -6.40
N ALA A 72 5.16 10.91 -5.44
CA ALA A 72 3.73 11.04 -5.66
C ALA A 72 3.41 12.15 -6.67
N SER A 73 4.08 13.30 -6.56
CA SER A 73 3.83 14.46 -7.43
C SER A 73 4.22 14.19 -8.89
N LEU A 74 5.14 13.25 -9.12
CA LEU A 74 5.54 12.82 -10.46
C LEU A 74 4.52 11.88 -11.12
N GLY A 75 3.44 11.55 -10.41
CA GLY A 75 2.40 10.66 -10.93
C GLY A 75 2.71 9.18 -10.80
N LYS A 76 3.79 8.82 -10.14
CA LYS A 76 4.18 7.41 -10.00
C LYS A 76 3.28 6.70 -8.98
N PRO A 77 2.79 5.49 -9.31
CA PRO A 77 1.88 4.77 -8.41
C PRO A 77 2.52 4.32 -7.10
N MET A 78 1.71 4.37 -6.05
CA MET A 78 2.09 3.94 -4.70
C MET A 78 1.02 3.00 -4.16
N PHE A 79 1.44 1.90 -3.54
CA PHE A 79 0.57 0.90 -2.94
C PHE A 79 0.93 0.72 -1.46
N GLY A 80 0.01 1.05 -0.57
CA GLY A 80 0.19 0.87 0.87
C GLY A 80 -0.63 -0.29 1.39
N THR A 81 0.02 -1.22 2.10
CA THR A 81 -0.64 -2.36 2.73
C THR A 81 -0.56 -2.24 4.25
N CYS A 82 -1.67 -2.43 4.94
CA CYS A 82 -1.77 -2.33 6.40
C CYS A 82 -1.20 -1.00 6.93
N ALA A 83 -0.03 -1.01 7.58
CA ALA A 83 0.63 0.23 8.02
C ALA A 83 0.94 1.19 6.86
N GLY A 84 1.21 0.65 5.67
CA GLY A 84 1.42 1.46 4.47
C GLY A 84 0.19 2.26 4.05
N LEU A 85 -1.01 1.72 4.26
CA LEU A 85 -2.26 2.46 4.05
C LEU A 85 -2.33 3.64 5.02
N ILE A 86 -1.97 3.44 6.28
CA ILE A 86 -1.94 4.51 7.28
C ILE A 86 -0.98 5.63 6.85
N LEU A 87 0.17 5.26 6.29
CA LEU A 87 1.15 6.26 5.79
C LEU A 87 0.59 7.08 4.63
N LEU A 88 -0.18 6.48 3.73
CA LEU A 88 -0.77 7.18 2.58
C LEU A 88 -1.93 8.11 2.96
N ALA A 89 -2.69 7.77 3.99
CA ALA A 89 -3.93 8.47 4.35
C ALA A 89 -3.68 9.94 4.70
N ASN A 90 -4.55 10.82 4.23
CA ASN A 90 -4.47 12.24 4.56
C ASN A 90 -5.04 12.58 5.94
N GLN A 91 -5.79 11.65 6.55
CA GLN A 91 -6.28 11.79 7.92
C GLN A 91 -6.18 10.45 8.66
N ILE A 92 -5.75 10.53 9.91
CA ILE A 92 -5.63 9.36 10.78
C ILE A 92 -6.40 9.68 12.07
N GLU A 93 -7.37 8.83 12.41
CA GLU A 93 -8.16 9.04 13.63
C GLU A 93 -7.25 9.10 14.86
N GLY A 94 -7.43 10.13 15.68
CA GLY A 94 -6.64 10.34 16.88
C GLY A 94 -5.30 11.07 16.66
N TYR A 95 -4.98 11.43 15.41
CA TYR A 95 -3.76 12.15 15.08
C TYR A 95 -4.11 13.53 14.50
N GLU A 96 -3.32 14.54 14.85
CA GLU A 96 -3.53 15.90 14.34
C GLU A 96 -3.05 16.07 12.90
N ALA A 97 -2.06 15.26 12.49
CA ALA A 97 -1.44 15.39 11.18
C ALA A 97 -1.22 14.02 10.54
N PRO A 98 -1.25 13.96 9.21
CA PRO A 98 -0.95 12.72 8.49
C PRO A 98 0.55 12.41 8.51
N HIS A 99 0.90 11.23 8.04
CA HIS A 99 2.29 10.87 7.76
C HIS A 99 2.68 11.42 6.37
N ILE A 100 2.53 10.64 5.30
CA ILE A 100 2.80 11.15 3.94
C ILE A 100 1.59 11.97 3.45
N GLY A 101 0.39 11.45 3.65
CA GLY A 101 -0.83 12.24 3.46
C GLY A 101 -1.19 12.56 2.02
N VAL A 102 -1.10 11.59 1.11
CA VAL A 102 -1.33 11.80 -0.32
C VAL A 102 -2.63 11.19 -0.86
N MET A 103 -3.30 10.37 -0.06
CA MET A 103 -4.54 9.68 -0.46
C MET A 103 -5.72 10.20 0.38
N ASP A 104 -6.82 10.56 -0.30
CA ASP A 104 -7.97 11.20 0.33
C ASP A 104 -8.86 10.20 1.07
N VAL A 105 -8.31 9.63 2.11
CA VAL A 105 -9.02 8.71 3.02
C VAL A 105 -8.70 9.05 4.47
N LYS A 106 -9.67 8.76 5.34
CA LYS A 106 -9.48 8.81 6.79
C LYS A 106 -9.42 7.38 7.30
N VAL A 107 -8.39 7.04 8.06
CA VAL A 107 -8.20 5.67 8.56
C VAL A 107 -8.27 5.62 10.09
N ALA A 108 -8.77 4.49 10.59
CA ALA A 108 -8.69 4.13 12.01
C ALA A 108 -7.66 3.01 12.16
N ARG A 109 -6.77 3.14 13.15
CA ARG A 109 -5.72 2.15 13.40
C ARG A 109 -6.27 1.01 14.26
N ASN A 110 -5.84 -0.23 13.96
CA ASN A 110 -6.18 -1.44 14.75
C ASN A 110 -7.64 -1.47 15.15
N SER A 111 -8.53 -1.40 14.17
CA SER A 111 -9.91 -0.98 14.38
C SER A 111 -10.95 -2.10 14.29
N PHE A 112 -10.55 -3.35 14.10
CA PHE A 112 -11.52 -4.45 14.06
C PHE A 112 -11.98 -4.89 15.45
N GLY A 113 -11.38 -4.35 16.54
CA GLY A 113 -11.87 -4.48 17.90
C GLY A 113 -11.98 -5.91 18.40
N ARG A 114 -11.26 -6.84 17.82
CA ARG A 114 -11.36 -8.26 18.12
C ARG A 114 -10.39 -8.65 19.23
N GLN A 115 -10.75 -9.68 19.98
CA GLN A 115 -9.84 -10.30 20.95
C GLN A 115 -8.68 -11.01 20.28
N VAL A 116 -8.84 -11.40 18.99
CA VAL A 116 -7.77 -12.01 18.20
C VAL A 116 -7.13 -10.93 17.31
N ASP A 117 -5.80 -10.89 17.31
CA ASP A 117 -5.04 -9.92 16.56
C ASP A 117 -5.02 -10.20 15.04
N SER A 118 -5.36 -11.42 14.63
CA SER A 118 -5.32 -11.81 13.22
C SER A 118 -6.51 -12.68 12.84
N PHE A 119 -6.94 -12.54 11.58
CA PHE A 119 -7.98 -13.38 10.99
C PHE A 119 -7.86 -13.37 9.47
N GLU A 120 -8.53 -14.31 8.82
CA GLU A 120 -8.66 -14.38 7.38
C GLU A 120 -10.11 -14.16 6.96
N ALA A 121 -10.31 -13.53 5.80
CA ALA A 121 -11.63 -13.35 5.23
C ALA A 121 -11.55 -13.51 3.72
N ASN A 122 -12.59 -14.06 3.13
CA ASN A 122 -12.70 -14.18 1.68
C ASN A 122 -13.39 -12.92 1.14
N LEU A 123 -12.72 -12.20 0.25
CA LEU A 123 -13.18 -10.90 -0.24
C LEU A 123 -13.44 -10.90 -1.74
N ASN A 124 -14.46 -10.15 -2.14
CA ASN A 124 -14.59 -9.68 -3.50
C ASN A 124 -13.88 -8.32 -3.57
N ILE A 125 -12.79 -8.26 -4.34
CA ILE A 125 -12.05 -7.03 -4.59
C ILE A 125 -12.35 -6.60 -6.02
N SER A 126 -13.08 -5.50 -6.18
CA SER A 126 -13.54 -5.00 -7.48
C SER A 126 -12.37 -4.83 -8.46
N GLY A 127 -12.50 -5.43 -9.64
CA GLY A 127 -11.46 -5.35 -10.67
C GLY A 127 -10.25 -6.26 -10.45
N VAL A 128 -10.23 -7.02 -9.34
CA VAL A 128 -9.10 -7.88 -8.98
C VAL A 128 -9.53 -9.35 -8.90
N ALA A 129 -10.44 -9.68 -8.00
CA ALA A 129 -10.86 -11.07 -7.76
C ALA A 129 -12.17 -11.12 -6.97
N GLU A 130 -12.96 -12.17 -7.20
CA GLU A 130 -14.20 -12.40 -6.46
C GLU A 130 -13.97 -13.25 -5.19
N ASP A 131 -12.84 -13.92 -5.11
CA ASP A 131 -12.55 -14.96 -4.11
C ASP A 131 -11.15 -14.80 -3.52
N PHE A 132 -10.78 -13.58 -3.14
CA PHE A 132 -9.45 -13.29 -2.60
C PHE A 132 -9.43 -13.57 -1.09
N THR A 133 -8.52 -14.46 -0.65
CA THR A 133 -8.32 -14.72 0.78
C THR A 133 -7.39 -13.65 1.36
N ALA A 134 -7.96 -12.77 2.17
CA ALA A 134 -7.24 -11.64 2.76
C ALA A 134 -6.82 -11.98 4.19
N VAL A 135 -5.55 -11.72 4.52
CA VAL A 135 -4.97 -11.92 5.85
C VAL A 135 -4.91 -10.57 6.56
N PHE A 136 -5.63 -10.47 7.67
CA PHE A 136 -5.69 -9.27 8.49
C PHE A 136 -4.90 -9.48 9.78
N ILE A 137 -3.97 -8.55 10.08
CA ILE A 137 -3.18 -8.59 11.31
C ILE A 137 -3.21 -7.18 11.88
N ARG A 138 -3.88 -6.99 13.03
CA ARG A 138 -4.04 -5.68 13.67
C ARG A 138 -4.43 -4.60 12.67
N ALA A 139 -5.35 -4.93 11.79
CA ALA A 139 -5.61 -4.17 10.58
C ALA A 139 -6.31 -2.84 10.86
N PRO A 140 -5.91 -1.77 10.16
CA PRO A 140 -6.70 -0.55 10.11
C PRO A 140 -7.93 -0.75 9.23
N HIS A 141 -8.81 0.25 9.19
CA HIS A 141 -9.80 0.32 8.12
C HIS A 141 -10.01 1.78 7.72
N ILE A 142 -10.63 1.98 6.56
CA ILE A 142 -10.95 3.31 6.06
C ILE A 142 -12.31 3.71 6.62
N LEU A 143 -12.32 4.81 7.39
CA LEU A 143 -13.55 5.38 7.96
C LEU A 143 -14.32 6.21 6.94
N GLU A 144 -13.58 6.99 6.15
CA GLU A 144 -14.15 7.90 5.15
C GLU A 144 -13.29 7.85 3.89
N ALA A 145 -13.95 7.77 2.74
CA ALA A 145 -13.29 7.83 1.43
C ALA A 145 -13.78 9.09 0.71
N GLY A 146 -12.85 9.87 0.17
CA GLY A 146 -13.16 11.07 -0.59
C GLY A 146 -13.92 10.76 -1.89
N LYS A 147 -14.47 11.80 -2.50
CA LYS A 147 -15.34 11.65 -3.70
C LYS A 147 -14.64 11.02 -4.91
N ASN A 148 -13.32 11.15 -5.00
CA ASN A 148 -12.54 10.57 -6.11
C ASN A 148 -11.93 9.23 -5.77
N VAL A 149 -12.24 8.68 -4.59
CA VAL A 149 -11.74 7.39 -4.13
C VAL A 149 -12.74 6.30 -4.50
N GLU A 150 -12.24 5.30 -5.22
CA GLU A 150 -13.02 4.10 -5.54
C GLU A 150 -12.85 3.07 -4.45
N VAL A 151 -13.94 2.64 -3.82
CA VAL A 151 -13.94 1.56 -2.83
C VAL A 151 -13.86 0.23 -3.59
N LEU A 152 -12.82 -0.55 -3.32
CA LEU A 152 -12.60 -1.83 -4.01
C LEU A 152 -13.10 -3.03 -3.20
N ALA A 153 -13.07 -2.97 -1.89
CA ALA A 153 -13.50 -4.08 -1.04
C ALA A 153 -13.96 -3.61 0.33
N GLU A 154 -14.93 -4.35 0.87
CA GLU A 154 -15.41 -4.16 2.24
C GLU A 154 -15.37 -5.50 2.97
N CYS A 155 -15.19 -5.43 4.28
CA CYS A 155 -15.21 -6.59 5.17
C CYS A 155 -15.94 -6.20 6.45
N GLU A 156 -17.01 -6.93 6.79
CA GLU A 156 -17.82 -6.66 7.97
C GLU A 156 -18.31 -5.20 8.05
N GLY A 157 -18.70 -4.63 6.89
CA GLY A 157 -19.18 -3.26 6.79
C GLY A 157 -18.09 -2.19 6.84
N ARG A 158 -16.82 -2.59 6.84
CA ARG A 158 -15.68 -1.65 6.85
C ARG A 158 -14.98 -1.66 5.50
N ILE A 159 -14.54 -0.49 5.05
CA ILE A 159 -13.78 -0.36 3.80
C ILE A 159 -12.36 -0.84 4.08
N VAL A 160 -11.91 -1.84 3.30
CA VAL A 160 -10.60 -2.48 3.50
C VAL A 160 -9.69 -2.40 2.28
N ALA A 161 -10.18 -1.90 1.15
CA ALA A 161 -9.34 -1.63 -0.03
C ALA A 161 -9.96 -0.50 -0.84
N ALA A 162 -9.11 0.37 -1.37
CA ALA A 162 -9.54 1.53 -2.14
C ALA A 162 -8.44 2.00 -3.08
N ARG A 163 -8.86 2.70 -4.14
CA ARG A 163 -7.94 3.31 -5.11
C ARG A 163 -8.35 4.76 -5.37
N GLU A 164 -7.37 5.63 -5.43
CA GLU A 164 -7.54 7.01 -5.88
C GLU A 164 -6.45 7.33 -6.91
N GLY A 165 -6.82 7.29 -8.21
CA GLY A 165 -5.84 7.54 -9.27
C GLY A 165 -4.67 6.56 -9.19
N GLN A 166 -3.49 7.10 -8.91
CA GLN A 166 -2.23 6.35 -8.80
C GLN A 166 -2.03 5.69 -7.43
N PHE A 167 -2.91 5.95 -6.47
CA PHE A 167 -2.76 5.44 -5.11
C PHE A 167 -3.68 4.24 -4.87
N LEU A 168 -3.10 3.16 -4.36
CA LEU A 168 -3.81 1.94 -3.98
C LEU A 168 -3.53 1.66 -2.52
N GLY A 169 -4.55 1.34 -1.75
CA GLY A 169 -4.40 0.99 -0.35
C GLY A 169 -5.25 -0.18 0.06
N CYS A 170 -4.76 -1.02 0.95
CA CYS A 170 -5.54 -2.08 1.56
C CYS A 170 -5.17 -2.26 3.03
N SER A 171 -6.14 -2.80 3.80
CA SER A 171 -5.97 -3.03 5.23
C SER A 171 -5.24 -4.32 5.56
N PHE A 172 -5.23 -5.27 4.64
CA PHE A 172 -4.73 -6.63 4.82
C PHE A 172 -3.33 -6.81 4.21
N HIS A 173 -2.81 -8.02 4.33
CA HIS A 173 -1.45 -8.36 3.89
C HIS A 173 -1.48 -9.31 2.68
N PRO A 174 -1.58 -8.80 1.44
CA PRO A 174 -1.58 -9.67 0.25
C PRO A 174 -0.28 -10.42 0.07
N GLU A 175 0.83 -9.90 0.59
CA GLU A 175 2.16 -10.50 0.50
C GLU A 175 2.32 -11.77 1.33
N LEU A 176 1.40 -12.01 2.27
CA LEU A 176 1.45 -13.21 3.12
C LEU A 176 0.72 -14.42 2.52
N THR A 177 0.17 -14.27 1.31
CA THR A 177 -0.45 -15.36 0.57
C THR A 177 0.28 -15.58 -0.75
N GLU A 178 -0.02 -16.70 -1.41
CA GLU A 178 0.53 -16.98 -2.75
C GLU A 178 -0.33 -16.37 -3.86
N ASP A 179 -1.45 -15.71 -3.50
CA ASP A 179 -2.34 -15.07 -4.46
C ASP A 179 -1.79 -13.70 -4.83
N ASN A 180 -1.21 -13.58 -6.01
CA ASN A 180 -0.55 -12.38 -6.49
C ASN A 180 -1.49 -11.46 -7.31
N ARG A 181 -2.81 -11.72 -7.33
CA ARG A 181 -3.73 -10.96 -8.18
C ARG A 181 -3.77 -9.48 -7.82
N LEU A 182 -3.69 -9.12 -6.53
CA LEU A 182 -3.67 -7.71 -6.12
C LEU A 182 -2.32 -7.05 -6.47
N THR A 183 -1.22 -7.75 -6.28
CA THR A 183 0.10 -7.28 -6.71
C THR A 183 0.15 -7.07 -8.22
N ASN A 184 -0.42 -8.00 -9.00
CA ASN A 184 -0.56 -7.84 -10.44
C ASN A 184 -1.38 -6.62 -10.83
N TYR A 185 -2.46 -6.38 -10.11
CA TYR A 185 -3.29 -5.18 -10.32
C TYR A 185 -2.46 -3.91 -10.16
N PHE A 186 -1.65 -3.84 -9.10
CA PHE A 186 -0.76 -2.69 -8.88
C PHE A 186 0.28 -2.56 -10.00
N ILE A 187 0.90 -3.66 -10.41
CA ILE A 187 1.88 -3.64 -11.50
C ILE A 187 1.23 -3.11 -12.78
N ASN A 188 -0.02 -3.49 -13.05
CA ASN A 188 -0.76 -2.99 -14.21
C ASN A 188 -1.02 -1.48 -14.11
N MET A 189 -1.29 -0.95 -12.91
CA MET A 189 -1.38 0.50 -12.70
C MET A 189 -0.08 1.20 -13.10
N VAL A 190 1.06 0.61 -12.74
CA VAL A 190 2.39 1.15 -13.08
C VAL A 190 2.61 1.10 -14.58
N LYS A 191 2.26 0.00 -15.24
CA LYS A 191 2.37 -0.13 -16.71
C LYS A 191 1.55 0.94 -17.43
N GLU A 192 0.31 1.15 -16.99
CA GLU A 192 -0.59 2.16 -17.58
C GLU A 192 0.01 3.56 -17.45
N THR A 193 0.62 3.87 -16.32
CA THR A 193 1.26 5.16 -16.07
C THR A 193 2.46 5.38 -17.01
N LYS A 194 3.24 4.34 -17.28
CA LYS A 194 4.40 4.44 -18.18
C LYS A 194 4.01 4.56 -19.64
N GLU A 195 2.83 4.07 -20.01
CA GLU A 195 2.33 4.11 -21.39
C GLU A 195 1.61 5.41 -21.75
N SER A 196 1.29 6.22 -20.73
CA SER A 196 0.58 7.49 -20.92
C SER A 196 1.50 8.67 -21.17
#